data_cc150b604152b8847cdac49a445570ec
#
_entry.id   cc150b604152b8847cdac49a445570ec
#
_cell.length_a   1.000
_cell.length_b   1.000
_cell.length_c   1.000
_cell.angle_alpha   90.00
_cell.angle_beta   90.00
_cell.angle_gamma   90.00
#
_symmetry.space_group_name_H-M   'P 1'
#
loop_
_entity.id
_entity.type
_entity.pdbx_description
1 polymer ?
#
loop_
_entity_poly.entity_id
_entity_poly.type
_entity_poly.pdbx_seq_one_letter_code
_entity_poly.pdbx_strand_id
1 'polypeptide(L)'
;MINKKLDELDLNDAQKEELRKNFLHTEAEQMRQARKKMNIREFEPLTIIGRGAFGEVRVCRQKSTGDIVAIKKMRKEDMLNKNQLMHVRTEKEIMTSSNPWIVKLKYSFQDDLFLYLVMDFLPGGDLMNLLMKKEILTEDEARFYTAEMILAVDSVHKLNCIHRDLKLDNILIDKTGHIQLSDFGLAKISDKTFYPMTIK
;
A
#
# COMPACT_ATOMS: atom_id res chain seq x y z
N MET A 1 -0.68 14.08 -26.74
CA MET A 1 -1.34 12.74 -26.77
C MET A 1 -2.85 12.84 -27.08
N ILE A 2 -3.58 13.79 -26.54
CA ILE A 2 -5.03 14.02 -26.80
C ILE A 2 -5.34 14.39 -28.24
N ASN A 3 -4.59 15.28 -28.85
CA ASN A 3 -4.87 15.75 -30.21
C ASN A 3 -4.87 14.61 -31.24
N LYS A 4 -3.93 13.63 -31.10
CA LYS A 4 -3.93 12.44 -31.97
C LYS A 4 -5.17 11.55 -31.82
N LYS A 5 -5.71 11.42 -30.63
CA LYS A 5 -6.94 10.63 -30.39
C LYS A 5 -8.21 11.34 -30.83
N LEU A 6 -8.22 12.67 -30.79
CA LEU A 6 -9.35 13.48 -31.30
C LEU A 6 -9.41 13.54 -32.84
N ASP A 7 -8.24 13.46 -33.50
CA ASP A 7 -8.16 13.44 -34.95
C ASP A 7 -8.61 12.09 -35.54
N GLU A 8 -8.57 11.00 -34.76
CA GLU A 8 -9.04 9.66 -35.12
C GLU A 8 -10.58 9.50 -34.97
N LEU A 9 -11.26 10.46 -34.33
CA LEU A 9 -12.70 10.44 -34.12
C LEU A 9 -13.40 11.27 -35.22
N ASP A 10 -14.41 10.68 -35.85
CA ASP A 10 -15.23 11.32 -36.89
C ASP A 10 -16.20 12.34 -36.25
N LEU A 11 -15.65 13.42 -35.69
CA LEU A 11 -16.35 14.48 -34.97
C LEU A 11 -16.15 15.82 -35.70
N ASN A 12 -17.18 16.68 -35.66
CA ASN A 12 -17.05 18.05 -36.18
C ASN A 12 -16.20 18.93 -35.23
N ASP A 13 -15.71 20.06 -35.73
CA ASP A 13 -14.80 20.94 -34.99
C ASP A 13 -15.40 21.45 -33.64
N ALA A 14 -16.71 21.72 -33.63
CA ALA A 14 -17.40 22.15 -32.41
C ALA A 14 -17.43 21.03 -31.33
N GLN A 15 -17.66 19.80 -31.75
CA GLN A 15 -17.65 18.61 -30.84
C GLN A 15 -16.23 18.30 -30.33
N LYS A 16 -15.22 18.46 -31.19
CA LYS A 16 -13.81 18.31 -30.79
C LYS A 16 -13.41 19.35 -29.73
N GLU A 17 -13.86 20.59 -29.90
CA GLU A 17 -13.56 21.68 -28.95
C GLU A 17 -14.29 21.49 -27.61
N GLU A 18 -15.52 21.02 -27.62
CA GLU A 18 -16.27 20.68 -26.39
C GLU A 18 -15.63 19.51 -25.63
N LEU A 19 -15.22 18.48 -26.37
CA LEU A 19 -14.47 17.33 -25.75
C LEU A 19 -13.15 17.78 -25.14
N ARG A 20 -12.44 18.70 -25.81
CA ARG A 20 -11.20 19.32 -25.29
C ARG A 20 -11.44 20.08 -24.00
N LYS A 21 -12.47 20.93 -23.97
CA LYS A 21 -12.84 21.68 -22.77
C LYS A 21 -13.19 20.77 -21.59
N ASN A 22 -14.00 19.75 -21.85
CA ASN A 22 -14.41 18.79 -20.84
C ASN A 22 -13.21 17.99 -20.29
N PHE A 23 -12.30 17.58 -21.17
CA PHE A 23 -11.08 16.90 -20.74
C PHE A 23 -10.17 17.80 -19.91
N LEU A 24 -9.89 19.03 -20.36
CA LEU A 24 -9.10 19.99 -19.60
C LEU A 24 -9.72 20.34 -18.25
N HIS A 25 -11.06 20.44 -18.20
CA HIS A 25 -11.78 20.66 -16.94
C HIS A 25 -11.61 19.48 -15.99
N THR A 26 -11.76 18.25 -16.51
CA THR A 26 -11.58 17.01 -15.72
C THR A 26 -10.15 16.84 -15.22
N GLU A 27 -9.14 17.10 -16.09
CA GLU A 27 -7.73 17.10 -15.66
C GLU A 27 -7.45 18.17 -14.60
N ALA A 28 -7.99 19.39 -14.78
CA ALA A 28 -7.82 20.46 -13.81
C ALA A 28 -8.47 20.13 -12.45
N GLU A 29 -9.64 19.47 -12.45
CA GLU A 29 -10.29 19.00 -11.23
C GLU A 29 -9.50 17.86 -10.58
N GLN A 30 -9.01 16.89 -11.35
CA GLN A 30 -8.14 15.83 -10.85
C GLN A 30 -6.86 16.41 -10.23
N MET A 31 -6.23 17.39 -10.90
CA MET A 31 -5.07 18.08 -10.35
C MET A 31 -5.40 18.90 -9.09
N ARG A 32 -6.58 19.53 -9.01
CA ARG A 32 -7.05 20.22 -7.79
C ARG A 32 -7.29 19.25 -6.65
N GLN A 33 -7.89 18.08 -6.92
CA GLN A 33 -8.09 17.03 -5.93
C GLN A 33 -6.77 16.42 -5.47
N ALA A 34 -5.82 16.18 -6.39
CA ALA A 34 -4.47 15.71 -6.06
C ALA A 34 -3.67 16.74 -5.23
N ARG A 35 -3.96 18.04 -5.36
CA ARG A 35 -3.38 19.12 -4.54
C ARG A 35 -4.09 19.32 -3.21
N LYS A 36 -5.29 18.75 -3.02
CA LYS A 36 -5.98 18.80 -1.73
C LYS A 36 -5.14 18.04 -0.71
N LYS A 37 -4.55 18.77 0.23
CA LYS A 37 -3.73 18.18 1.29
C LYS A 37 -4.59 17.21 2.09
N MET A 38 -4.37 15.91 1.89
CA MET A 38 -5.05 14.88 2.70
C MET A 38 -4.75 15.11 4.16
N ASN A 39 -5.76 14.94 5.00
CA ASN A 39 -5.63 15.05 6.45
C ASN A 39 -6.49 13.98 7.14
N ILE A 40 -6.25 13.75 8.43
CA ILE A 40 -6.92 12.68 9.18
C ILE A 40 -8.43 12.89 9.29
N ARG A 41 -8.96 14.11 9.16
CA ARG A 41 -10.39 14.42 9.23
C ARG A 41 -11.18 13.90 8.03
N GLU A 42 -10.50 13.58 6.92
CA GLU A 42 -11.10 12.95 5.73
C GLU A 42 -11.44 11.46 5.97
N PHE A 43 -11.04 10.91 7.11
CA PHE A 43 -11.24 9.51 7.46
C PHE A 43 -12.09 9.38 8.71
N GLU A 44 -13.09 8.50 8.65
CA GLU A 44 -13.91 8.09 9.79
C GLU A 44 -13.27 6.85 10.43
N PRO A 45 -12.86 6.91 11.71
CA PRO A 45 -12.23 5.76 12.37
C PRO A 45 -13.28 4.70 12.69
N LEU A 46 -12.99 3.43 12.39
CA LEU A 46 -13.86 2.29 12.68
C LEU A 46 -13.30 1.46 13.85
N THR A 47 -12.20 0.74 13.64
CA THR A 47 -11.64 -0.14 14.67
C THR A 47 -10.12 -0.14 14.65
N ILE A 48 -9.50 -0.41 15.80
CA ILE A 48 -8.05 -0.63 15.91
C ILE A 48 -7.78 -2.10 15.61
N ILE A 49 -6.84 -2.36 14.70
CA ILE A 49 -6.44 -3.72 14.29
C ILE A 49 -5.00 -4.06 14.69
N GLY A 50 -4.21 -3.08 15.13
CA GLY A 50 -2.85 -3.30 15.60
C GLY A 50 -2.37 -2.17 16.50
N ARG A 51 -1.49 -2.49 17.45
CA ARG A 51 -0.75 -1.53 18.28
C ARG A 51 0.71 -1.95 18.31
N GLY A 52 1.59 -1.01 18.06
CA GLY A 52 3.03 -1.21 18.06
C GLY A 52 3.76 -0.19 18.94
N ALA A 53 5.06 -0.34 19.03
CA ALA A 53 5.92 0.52 19.84
C ALA A 53 5.92 2.01 19.43
N PHE A 54 5.43 2.33 18.21
CA PHE A 54 5.49 3.67 17.62
C PHE A 54 4.12 4.24 17.29
N GLY A 55 3.04 3.48 17.50
CA GLY A 55 1.70 3.94 17.19
C GLY A 55 0.67 2.82 17.06
N GLU A 56 -0.37 3.09 16.31
CA GLU A 56 -1.49 2.17 16.10
C GLU A 56 -1.83 2.05 14.61
N VAL A 57 -2.40 0.90 14.24
CA VAL A 57 -3.04 0.68 12.93
C VAL A 57 -4.55 0.58 13.14
N ARG A 58 -5.29 1.37 12.37
CA ARG A 58 -6.74 1.49 12.48
C ARG A 58 -7.40 1.32 11.12
N VAL A 59 -8.49 0.57 11.09
CA VAL A 59 -9.40 0.55 9.94
C VAL A 59 -10.22 1.82 9.95
N CYS A 60 -10.28 2.50 8.82
CA CYS A 60 -11.03 3.74 8.64
C CYS A 60 -11.84 3.68 7.35
N ARG A 61 -12.92 4.49 7.29
CA ARG A 61 -13.65 4.75 6.05
C ARG A 61 -13.25 6.11 5.51
N GLN A 62 -12.83 6.18 4.25
CA GLN A 62 -12.59 7.44 3.56
C GLN A 62 -13.94 8.10 3.26
N LYS A 63 -14.19 9.30 3.81
CA LYS A 63 -15.50 9.96 3.74
C LYS A 63 -15.92 10.33 2.32
N SER A 64 -14.96 10.67 1.46
CA SER A 64 -15.24 11.13 0.09
C SER A 64 -15.59 10.00 -0.87
N THR A 65 -15.04 8.78 -0.68
CA THR A 65 -15.23 7.64 -1.58
C THR A 65 -16.01 6.50 -0.95
N GLY A 66 -16.08 6.43 0.38
CA GLY A 66 -16.62 5.29 1.13
C GLY A 66 -15.66 4.12 1.27
N ASP A 67 -14.45 4.20 0.70
CA ASP A 67 -13.46 3.13 0.73
C ASP A 67 -13.02 2.80 2.15
N ILE A 68 -12.84 1.51 2.42
CA ILE A 68 -12.24 1.03 3.65
C ILE A 68 -10.72 0.96 3.46
N VAL A 69 -9.99 1.56 4.38
CA VAL A 69 -8.53 1.66 4.37
C VAL A 69 -7.94 1.31 5.73
N ALA A 70 -6.69 0.92 5.77
CA ALA A 70 -5.91 0.81 7.00
C ALA A 70 -5.01 2.05 7.15
N ILE A 71 -5.00 2.65 8.34
CA ILE A 71 -4.17 3.83 8.63
C ILE A 71 -3.20 3.48 9.76
N LYS A 72 -1.91 3.49 9.45
CA LYS A 72 -0.81 3.40 10.42
C LYS A 72 -0.50 4.83 10.87
N LYS A 73 -0.77 5.11 12.15
CA LYS A 73 -0.54 6.40 12.80
C LYS A 73 0.67 6.27 13.72
N MET A 74 1.69 7.11 13.53
CA MET A 74 2.95 7.04 14.25
C MET A 74 3.27 8.39 14.88
N ARG A 75 3.69 8.41 16.17
CA ARG A 75 4.07 9.63 16.87
C ARG A 75 5.46 10.09 16.43
N LYS A 76 5.60 11.35 16.00
CA LYS A 76 6.87 11.93 15.52
C LYS A 76 7.97 11.92 16.59
N GLU A 77 7.60 12.23 17.83
CA GLU A 77 8.53 12.24 18.97
C GLU A 77 9.17 10.85 19.18
N ASP A 78 8.35 9.78 19.16
CA ASP A 78 8.85 8.42 19.32
C ASP A 78 9.76 8.01 18.15
N MET A 79 9.45 8.49 16.93
CA MET A 79 10.26 8.24 15.74
C MET A 79 11.63 8.93 15.82
N LEU A 80 11.67 10.17 16.30
CA LEU A 80 12.90 10.93 16.48
C LEU A 80 13.78 10.31 17.55
N ASN A 81 13.21 10.04 18.74
CA ASN A 81 13.93 9.49 19.89
C ASN A 81 14.57 8.13 19.60
N LYS A 82 13.96 7.32 18.73
CA LYS A 82 14.45 5.98 18.38
C LYS A 82 15.13 5.90 17.01
N ASN A 83 15.42 7.06 16.40
CA ASN A 83 16.06 7.18 15.08
C ASN A 83 15.37 6.36 13.97
N GLN A 84 14.02 6.32 13.98
CA GLN A 84 13.21 5.48 13.11
C GLN A 84 12.74 6.17 11.81
N LEU A 85 13.07 7.45 11.61
CA LEU A 85 12.61 8.22 10.44
C LEU A 85 13.04 7.60 9.11
N MET A 86 14.25 7.04 9.06
CA MET A 86 14.72 6.34 7.85
C MET A 86 13.91 5.09 7.55
N HIS A 87 13.49 4.36 8.58
CA HIS A 87 12.66 3.17 8.45
C HIS A 87 11.29 3.49 7.87
N VAL A 88 10.63 4.56 8.37
CA VAL A 88 9.34 5.01 7.83
C VAL A 88 9.48 5.48 6.39
N ARG A 89 10.59 6.15 6.04
CA ARG A 89 10.86 6.57 4.66
C ARG A 89 11.03 5.38 3.73
N THR A 90 11.80 4.38 4.15
CA THR A 90 11.99 3.12 3.40
C THR A 90 10.68 2.37 3.24
N GLU A 91 9.89 2.21 4.31
CA GLU A 91 8.57 1.59 4.28
C GLU A 91 7.65 2.29 3.25
N LYS A 92 7.57 3.62 3.31
CA LYS A 92 6.79 4.42 2.36
C LYS A 92 7.24 4.20 0.91
N GLU A 93 8.54 4.19 0.65
CA GLU A 93 9.11 4.03 -0.70
C GLU A 93 8.75 2.67 -1.28
N ILE A 94 8.91 1.60 -0.50
CA ILE A 94 8.59 0.23 -0.91
C ILE A 94 7.09 0.08 -1.19
N MET A 95 6.22 0.57 -0.29
CA MET A 95 4.76 0.48 -0.42
C MET A 95 4.19 1.36 -1.54
N THR A 96 4.95 2.29 -2.07
CA THR A 96 4.56 3.11 -3.24
C THR A 96 4.83 2.37 -4.56
N SER A 97 5.60 1.28 -4.53
CA SER A 97 5.87 0.47 -5.72
C SER A 97 4.58 -0.19 -6.26
N SER A 98 4.54 -0.43 -7.58
CA SER A 98 3.42 -1.13 -8.22
C SER A 98 3.56 -2.66 -8.12
N ASN A 99 4.05 -3.16 -6.99
CA ASN A 99 4.27 -4.58 -6.76
C ASN A 99 2.98 -5.23 -6.20
N PRO A 100 2.39 -6.25 -6.86
CA PRO A 100 1.14 -6.87 -6.42
C PRO A 100 1.28 -7.66 -5.11
N TRP A 101 2.51 -8.02 -4.71
CA TRP A 101 2.81 -8.75 -3.49
C TRP A 101 3.04 -7.86 -2.26
N ILE A 102 2.93 -6.55 -2.42
CA ILE A 102 3.15 -5.57 -1.35
C ILE A 102 1.86 -4.81 -1.10
N VAL A 103 1.48 -4.65 0.16
CA VAL A 103 0.34 -3.81 0.55
C VAL A 103 0.54 -2.39 0.01
N LYS A 104 -0.41 -1.94 -0.79
CA LYS A 104 -0.29 -0.68 -1.51
C LYS A 104 -0.53 0.53 -0.61
N LEU A 105 0.38 1.49 -0.64
CA LEU A 105 0.19 2.80 -0.04
C LEU A 105 -0.71 3.67 -0.92
N LYS A 106 -1.84 4.13 -0.38
CA LYS A 106 -2.75 5.08 -1.06
C LYS A 106 -2.34 6.52 -0.84
N TYR A 107 -2.08 6.89 0.42
CA TYR A 107 -1.71 8.25 0.81
C TYR A 107 -0.69 8.23 1.94
N SER A 108 0.11 9.30 2.02
CA SER A 108 0.92 9.60 3.20
C SER A 108 0.83 11.08 3.51
N PHE A 109 0.56 11.43 4.74
CA PHE A 109 0.48 12.81 5.22
C PHE A 109 0.92 12.91 6.68
N GLN A 110 0.99 14.11 7.19
CA GLN A 110 1.39 14.38 8.57
C GLN A 110 0.67 15.60 9.11
N ASP A 111 0.53 15.64 10.43
CA ASP A 111 0.20 16.83 11.20
C ASP A 111 1.37 17.22 12.12
N ASP A 112 1.13 18.09 13.09
CA ASP A 112 2.19 18.56 14.00
C ASP A 112 2.78 17.43 14.85
N LEU A 113 1.97 16.44 15.22
CA LEU A 113 2.32 15.38 16.19
C LEU A 113 2.55 14.00 15.54
N PHE A 114 1.90 13.71 14.41
CA PHE A 114 1.85 12.37 13.85
C PHE A 114 2.20 12.29 12.38
N LEU A 115 2.77 11.14 11.99
CA LEU A 115 2.87 10.67 10.61
C LEU A 115 1.76 9.64 10.35
N TYR A 116 1.21 9.66 9.14
CA TYR A 116 0.13 8.76 8.71
C TYR A 116 0.49 8.09 7.40
N LEU A 117 0.40 6.76 7.37
CA LEU A 117 0.44 5.95 6.16
C LEU A 117 -0.95 5.34 5.96
N VAL A 118 -1.60 5.68 4.86
CA VAL A 118 -2.92 5.14 4.47
C VAL A 118 -2.71 4.10 3.40
N MET A 119 -3.11 2.87 3.69
CA MET A 119 -2.87 1.71 2.84
C MET A 119 -4.16 0.95 2.55
N ASP A 120 -4.12 0.04 1.58
CA ASP A 120 -5.23 -0.86 1.33
C ASP A 120 -5.54 -1.68 2.58
N PHE A 121 -6.85 -1.85 2.85
CA PHE A 121 -7.31 -2.76 3.89
C PHE A 121 -7.54 -4.14 3.29
N LEU A 122 -6.89 -5.15 3.85
CA LEU A 122 -7.01 -6.54 3.43
C LEU A 122 -7.92 -7.29 4.39
N PRO A 123 -9.14 -7.67 3.95
CA PRO A 123 -10.19 -8.17 4.85
C PRO A 123 -9.96 -9.61 5.33
N GLY A 124 -9.07 -10.38 4.68
CA GLY A 124 -8.70 -11.73 5.11
C GLY A 124 -7.90 -11.78 6.40
N GLY A 125 -7.41 -10.62 6.89
CA GLY A 125 -6.53 -10.53 8.05
C GLY A 125 -5.12 -11.02 7.75
N ASP A 126 -4.40 -11.48 8.78
CA ASP A 126 -3.05 -12.04 8.64
C ASP A 126 -3.06 -13.57 8.72
N LEU A 127 -1.97 -14.16 8.21
CA LEU A 127 -1.83 -15.62 8.14
C LEU A 127 -1.69 -16.26 9.53
N MET A 128 -1.21 -15.51 10.54
CA MET A 128 -1.15 -15.97 11.92
C MET A 128 -2.56 -16.16 12.50
N ASN A 129 -3.44 -15.17 12.29
CA ASN A 129 -4.84 -15.27 12.71
C ASN A 129 -5.59 -16.40 11.98
N LEU A 130 -5.29 -16.64 10.70
CA LEU A 130 -5.84 -17.79 9.98
C LEU A 130 -5.38 -19.10 10.62
N LEU A 131 -4.07 -19.24 10.90
CA LEU A 131 -3.52 -20.43 11.56
C LEU A 131 -4.13 -20.66 12.94
N MET A 132 -4.25 -19.59 13.75
CA MET A 132 -4.89 -19.68 15.07
C MET A 132 -6.35 -20.12 15.02
N LYS A 133 -7.10 -19.70 14.02
CA LYS A 133 -8.52 -20.11 13.83
C LYS A 133 -8.66 -21.54 13.36
N LYS A 134 -7.73 -22.04 12.55
CA LYS A 134 -7.76 -23.39 11.98
C LYS A 134 -6.99 -24.41 12.83
N GLU A 135 -6.15 -23.94 13.74
CA GLU A 135 -5.18 -24.71 14.53
C GLU A 135 -4.11 -25.38 13.64
N ILE A 136 -4.51 -26.02 12.55
CA ILE A 136 -3.63 -26.68 11.59
C ILE A 136 -4.09 -26.32 10.16
N LEU A 137 -3.14 -25.93 9.33
CA LEU A 137 -3.37 -25.82 7.88
C LEU A 137 -3.25 -27.19 7.23
N THR A 138 -4.09 -27.47 6.24
CA THR A 138 -3.90 -28.64 5.39
C THR A 138 -2.61 -28.54 4.59
N GLU A 139 -2.10 -29.67 4.09
CA GLU A 139 -0.89 -29.67 3.27
C GLU A 139 -1.04 -28.81 2.00
N ASP A 140 -2.21 -28.84 1.37
CA ASP A 140 -2.50 -28.05 0.18
C ASP A 140 -2.55 -26.54 0.50
N GLU A 141 -3.15 -26.13 1.61
CA GLU A 141 -3.14 -24.74 2.07
C GLU A 141 -1.72 -24.27 2.41
N ALA A 142 -0.96 -25.09 3.14
CA ALA A 142 0.42 -24.77 3.48
C ALA A 142 1.29 -24.65 2.22
N ARG A 143 1.10 -25.54 1.24
CA ARG A 143 1.79 -25.49 -0.06
C ARG A 143 1.44 -24.21 -0.82
N PHE A 144 0.14 -23.85 -0.88
CA PHE A 144 -0.35 -22.66 -1.56
C PHE A 144 0.29 -21.38 -0.96
N TYR A 145 0.15 -21.16 0.35
CA TYR A 145 0.71 -19.96 0.98
C TYR A 145 2.23 -19.92 0.94
N THR A 146 2.91 -21.08 1.05
CA THR A 146 4.37 -21.14 0.92
C THR A 146 4.83 -20.76 -0.48
N ALA A 147 4.15 -21.25 -1.52
CA ALA A 147 4.46 -20.90 -2.90
C ALA A 147 4.29 -19.38 -3.15
N GLU A 148 3.19 -18.80 -2.69
CA GLU A 148 2.97 -17.35 -2.80
C GLU A 148 3.99 -16.53 -1.99
N MET A 149 4.38 -17.00 -0.80
CA MET A 149 5.43 -16.36 0.00
C MET A 149 6.78 -16.32 -0.73
N ILE A 150 7.16 -17.41 -1.41
CA ILE A 150 8.38 -17.46 -2.20
C ILE A 150 8.33 -16.40 -3.32
N LEU A 151 7.21 -16.32 -4.05
CA LEU A 151 7.01 -15.32 -5.11
C LEU A 151 7.03 -13.89 -4.56
N ALA A 152 6.39 -13.66 -3.43
CA ALA A 152 6.35 -12.36 -2.78
C ALA A 152 7.75 -11.90 -2.34
N VAL A 153 8.53 -12.79 -1.70
CA VAL A 153 9.91 -12.49 -1.28
C VAL A 153 10.82 -12.25 -2.49
N ASP A 154 10.72 -13.09 -3.53
CA ASP A 154 11.49 -12.88 -4.77
C ASP A 154 11.17 -11.53 -5.41
N SER A 155 9.89 -11.12 -5.41
CA SER A 155 9.49 -9.82 -5.94
C SER A 155 10.07 -8.64 -5.15
N VAL A 156 10.16 -8.75 -3.81
CA VAL A 156 10.80 -7.76 -2.94
C VAL A 156 12.31 -7.71 -3.18
N HIS A 157 12.95 -8.87 -3.35
CA HIS A 157 14.39 -8.94 -3.68
C HIS A 157 14.71 -8.29 -5.04
N LYS A 158 13.82 -8.41 -6.03
CA LYS A 158 13.94 -7.71 -7.32
C LYS A 158 13.89 -6.18 -7.20
N LEU A 159 13.34 -5.65 -6.11
CA LEU A 159 13.42 -4.23 -5.74
C LEU A 159 14.70 -3.88 -4.97
N ASN A 160 15.69 -4.78 -4.93
CA ASN A 160 16.89 -4.65 -4.10
C ASN A 160 16.59 -4.43 -2.61
N CYS A 161 15.49 -4.99 -2.13
CA CYS A 161 15.03 -4.84 -0.76
C CYS A 161 15.04 -6.19 -0.03
N ILE A 162 15.43 -6.17 1.24
CA ILE A 162 15.31 -7.29 2.18
C ILE A 162 14.33 -6.89 3.24
N HIS A 163 13.27 -7.68 3.46
CA HIS A 163 12.20 -7.39 4.41
C HIS A 163 12.67 -7.39 5.87
N ARG A 164 13.43 -8.39 6.28
CA ARG A 164 14.05 -8.60 7.61
C ARG A 164 13.11 -8.86 8.79
N ASP A 165 11.80 -8.87 8.58
CA ASP A 165 10.80 -9.20 9.61
C ASP A 165 9.69 -10.08 9.02
N LEU A 166 10.07 -11.13 8.26
CA LEU A 166 9.10 -12.08 7.71
C LEU A 166 8.55 -12.96 8.83
N LYS A 167 7.25 -12.86 9.05
CA LYS A 167 6.48 -13.66 10.01
C LYS A 167 5.02 -13.70 9.55
N LEU A 168 4.23 -14.64 10.06
CA LEU A 168 2.85 -14.84 9.66
C LEU A 168 1.97 -13.62 9.91
N ASP A 169 2.30 -12.81 10.94
CA ASP A 169 1.60 -11.55 11.26
C ASP A 169 1.76 -10.48 10.17
N ASN A 170 2.86 -10.52 9.41
CA ASN A 170 3.17 -9.56 8.36
C ASN A 170 2.76 -10.04 6.95
N ILE A 171 2.09 -11.19 6.88
CA ILE A 171 1.54 -11.76 5.65
C ILE A 171 0.03 -11.60 5.69
N LEU A 172 -0.47 -10.60 4.97
CA LEU A 172 -1.89 -10.29 4.95
C LEU A 172 -2.58 -10.99 3.78
N ILE A 173 -3.85 -11.34 3.96
CA ILE A 173 -4.69 -12.04 2.98
C ILE A 173 -5.70 -11.05 2.42
N ASP A 174 -5.75 -10.94 1.11
CA ASP A 174 -6.70 -10.08 0.42
C ASP A 174 -8.09 -10.71 0.30
N LYS A 175 -9.03 -10.00 -0.31
CA LYS A 175 -10.42 -10.46 -0.49
C LYS A 175 -10.56 -11.69 -1.41
N THR A 176 -9.53 -12.02 -2.17
CA THR A 176 -9.50 -13.15 -3.11
C THR A 176 -8.76 -14.37 -2.54
N GLY A 177 -8.18 -14.23 -1.35
CA GLY A 177 -7.43 -15.28 -0.66
C GLY A 177 -5.95 -15.30 -0.96
N HIS A 178 -5.44 -14.34 -1.75
CA HIS A 178 -4.02 -14.18 -2.06
C HIS A 178 -3.29 -13.35 -1.03
N ILE A 179 -1.97 -13.56 -0.88
CA ILE A 179 -1.19 -12.85 0.13
C ILE A 179 -0.58 -11.54 -0.38
N GLN A 180 -0.37 -10.63 0.57
CA GLN A 180 0.47 -9.44 0.40
C GLN A 180 1.33 -9.21 1.63
N LEU A 181 2.59 -8.82 1.43
CA LEU A 181 3.52 -8.49 2.49
C LEU A 181 3.25 -7.09 3.03
N SER A 182 3.28 -6.97 4.35
CA SER A 182 3.10 -5.72 5.10
C SER A 182 4.27 -5.45 6.03
N ASP A 183 4.30 -4.27 6.65
CA ASP A 183 5.25 -3.84 7.67
C ASP A 183 6.73 -3.92 7.26
N PHE A 184 7.10 -3.05 6.33
CA PHE A 184 8.49 -2.86 5.88
C PHE A 184 9.32 -1.96 6.82
N GLY A 185 8.86 -1.76 8.07
CA GLY A 185 9.53 -0.90 9.05
C GLY A 185 10.94 -1.35 9.44
N LEU A 186 11.31 -2.60 9.20
CA LEU A 186 12.67 -3.12 9.38
C LEU A 186 13.38 -3.41 8.06
N ALA A 187 12.77 -3.10 6.92
CA ALA A 187 13.34 -3.40 5.62
C ALA A 187 14.65 -2.64 5.36
N LYS A 188 15.50 -3.22 4.52
CA LYS A 188 16.74 -2.61 4.06
C LYS A 188 16.82 -2.66 2.55
N ILE A 189 16.96 -1.49 1.94
CA ILE A 189 17.32 -1.38 0.51
C ILE A 189 18.83 -1.58 0.42
N SER A 190 19.26 -2.44 -0.50
CA SER A 190 20.66 -2.74 -0.76
C SER A 190 21.11 -2.04 -2.04
N ASP A 191 22.28 -1.43 -2.01
CA ASP A 191 22.92 -0.88 -3.22
C ASP A 191 23.45 -1.97 -4.16
N LYS A 192 23.46 -3.24 -3.69
CA LYS A 192 23.90 -4.39 -4.48
C LYS A 192 22.68 -5.10 -5.08
N THR A 193 22.69 -5.28 -6.39
CA THR A 193 21.68 -6.10 -7.10
C THR A 193 21.72 -7.53 -6.55
N PHE A 194 20.60 -8.02 -6.02
CA PHE A 194 20.46 -9.43 -5.68
C PHE A 194 20.33 -10.23 -6.97
N TYR A 195 21.25 -11.16 -7.18
CA TYR A 195 21.10 -12.12 -8.27
C TYR A 195 19.93 -13.05 -7.93
N PRO A 196 18.98 -13.27 -8.86
CA PRO A 196 17.93 -14.25 -8.64
C PRO A 196 18.59 -15.60 -8.34
N MET A 197 18.13 -16.26 -7.26
CA MET A 197 18.52 -17.65 -7.01
C MET A 197 18.08 -18.49 -8.21
N THR A 198 19.04 -18.91 -9.02
CA THR A 198 18.78 -19.91 -10.05
C THR A 198 18.63 -21.25 -9.33
N ILE A 199 17.41 -21.68 -9.11
CA ILE A 199 17.13 -23.04 -8.65
C ILE A 199 17.53 -23.95 -9.82
N LYS A 200 18.62 -24.70 -9.66
CA LYS A 200 19.03 -25.76 -10.58
C LYS A 200 18.24 -27.02 -10.32
#